data_b8517a93b225de291bd596717030aafc
#
_entry.id   b8517a93b225de291bd596717030aafc
#
_cell.length_a   1.000
_cell.length_b   1.000
_cell.length_c   1.000
_cell.angle_alpha   90.00
_cell.angle_beta   90.00
_cell.angle_gamma   90.00
#
_symmetry.space_group_name_H-M   'P 1'
#
loop_
_entity.id
_entity.type
_entity.pdbx_description
1 polymer ?
#
loop_
_entity_poly.entity_id
_entity_poly.type
_entity_poly.pdbx_seq_one_letter_code
_entity_poly.pdbx_strand_id
1 'polypeptide(L)'
;GLIQAAHGGSLFLDEIAELPMNMQVKLLRAVQEKKIRPIGSDIEVAVDFRIISATHQNLEALIQQGKFRQDLFFRLHVMDIRLPPLRERGQDILELAHYFIQKVCHEWQIPNKQLTLNAQQFLLEQTFSGNVRELRNIIERALTLSDSNTIDVIHVRSNSKQHPSPQSFTPTANGRLDHNTSLGMPHPLESSSVAMVQDDVVVSRQRFKLPEEGLEAYLENIEKNILLNAL
;
A
#
# COMPACT_ATOMS: atom_id res chain seq x y z
N GLY A 1 -6.73 27.10 -3.48
CA GLY A 1 -6.16 25.77 -3.77
C GLY A 1 -6.23 24.86 -2.54
N LEU A 2 -5.96 23.55 -2.71
CA LEU A 2 -6.12 22.56 -1.63
C LEU A 2 -5.30 22.89 -0.38
N ILE A 3 -4.06 23.36 -0.53
CA ILE A 3 -3.22 23.76 0.61
C ILE A 3 -3.85 24.93 1.39
N GLN A 4 -4.46 25.88 0.69
CA GLN A 4 -5.15 26.98 1.35
C GLN A 4 -6.42 26.51 2.08
N ALA A 5 -7.14 25.56 1.50
CA ALA A 5 -8.33 24.98 2.12
C ALA A 5 -7.98 24.16 3.37
N ALA A 6 -6.77 23.61 3.45
CA ALA A 6 -6.27 22.86 4.61
C ALA A 6 -5.75 23.74 5.75
N HIS A 7 -5.81 25.09 5.62
CA HIS A 7 -5.35 26.00 6.68
C HIS A 7 -6.13 25.77 7.99
N GLY A 8 -5.40 25.61 9.08
CA GLY A 8 -5.95 25.26 10.39
C GLY A 8 -6.34 23.79 10.56
N GLY A 9 -6.06 22.94 9.56
CA GLY A 9 -6.42 21.52 9.55
C GLY A 9 -5.32 20.61 9.05
N SER A 10 -5.70 19.48 8.44
CA SER A 10 -4.78 18.48 7.91
C SER A 10 -4.91 18.34 6.41
N LEU A 11 -3.78 18.19 5.72
CA LEU A 11 -3.68 17.90 4.29
C LEU A 11 -3.18 16.46 4.14
N PHE A 12 -4.02 15.58 3.58
CA PHE A 12 -3.63 14.24 3.19
C PHE A 12 -3.19 14.22 1.73
N LEU A 13 -2.00 13.69 1.47
CA LEU A 13 -1.43 13.51 0.15
C LEU A 13 -1.22 12.03 -0.11
N ASP A 14 -2.10 11.44 -0.90
CA ASP A 14 -1.94 10.08 -1.38
C ASP A 14 -0.92 10.06 -2.52
N GLU A 15 -0.13 8.98 -2.59
CA GLU A 15 0.92 8.75 -3.59
C GLU A 15 1.86 9.95 -3.77
N ILE A 16 2.44 10.43 -2.65
CA ILE A 16 3.36 11.58 -2.65
C ILE A 16 4.55 11.40 -3.61
N ALA A 17 4.95 10.16 -3.88
CA ALA A 17 6.01 9.81 -4.80
C ALA A 17 5.72 10.19 -6.26
N GLU A 18 4.43 10.31 -6.63
CA GLU A 18 3.99 10.66 -7.99
C GLU A 18 3.99 12.17 -8.27
N LEU A 19 4.29 12.98 -7.25
CA LEU A 19 4.32 14.44 -7.44
C LEU A 19 5.45 14.84 -8.40
N PRO A 20 5.15 15.63 -9.46
CA PRO A 20 6.16 16.19 -10.33
C PRO A 20 7.15 17.08 -9.56
N MET A 21 8.41 17.13 -10.00
CA MET A 21 9.49 17.87 -9.32
C MET A 21 9.15 19.34 -9.03
N ASN A 22 8.48 20.02 -9.95
CA ASN A 22 8.04 21.40 -9.77
C ASN A 22 6.98 21.55 -8.65
N MET A 23 6.14 20.53 -8.44
CA MET A 23 5.17 20.49 -7.35
C MET A 23 5.82 20.17 -6.02
N GLN A 24 6.85 19.30 -6.02
CA GLN A 24 7.64 19.03 -4.82
C GLN A 24 8.31 20.30 -4.28
N VAL A 25 8.82 21.19 -5.16
CA VAL A 25 9.37 22.50 -4.76
C VAL A 25 8.31 23.39 -4.12
N LYS A 26 7.10 23.43 -4.70
CA LYS A 26 6.00 24.25 -4.14
C LYS A 26 5.52 23.72 -2.80
N LEU A 27 5.42 22.40 -2.67
CA LEU A 27 5.06 21.75 -1.41
C LEU A 27 6.10 22.02 -0.33
N LEU A 28 7.39 21.89 -0.67
CA LEU A 28 8.48 22.17 0.27
C LEU A 28 8.39 23.60 0.82
N ARG A 29 8.17 24.59 -0.04
CA ARG A 29 7.98 25.98 0.41
C ARG A 29 6.77 26.14 1.31
N ALA A 30 5.64 25.53 0.96
CA ALA A 30 4.44 25.60 1.78
C ALA A 30 4.65 25.01 3.19
N VAL A 31 5.42 23.92 3.29
CA VAL A 31 5.71 23.25 4.58
C VAL A 31 6.77 23.99 5.38
N GLN A 32 7.80 24.55 4.74
CA GLN A 32 8.91 25.26 5.40
C GLN A 32 8.58 26.69 5.77
N GLU A 33 8.07 27.45 4.80
CA GLU A 33 7.85 28.90 4.92
C GLU A 33 6.45 29.22 5.47
N LYS A 34 5.57 28.21 5.55
CA LYS A 34 4.18 28.37 5.97
C LYS A 34 3.44 29.42 5.13
N LYS A 35 3.81 29.53 3.87
CA LYS A 35 3.24 30.48 2.90
C LYS A 35 3.04 29.83 1.55
N ILE A 36 2.02 30.26 0.84
CA ILE A 36 1.76 29.87 -0.54
C ILE A 36 1.42 31.10 -1.38
N ARG A 37 1.71 31.02 -2.68
CA ARG A 37 1.23 32.00 -3.66
C ARG A 37 0.12 31.33 -4.50
N PRO A 38 -1.14 31.75 -4.35
CA PRO A 38 -2.22 31.21 -5.17
C PRO A 38 -2.02 31.52 -6.65
N ILE A 39 -2.53 30.64 -7.52
CA ILE A 39 -2.47 30.88 -8.97
C ILE A 39 -3.27 32.16 -9.31
N GLY A 40 -2.65 33.04 -10.09
CA GLY A 40 -3.27 34.33 -10.48
C GLY A 40 -3.17 35.44 -9.42
N SER A 41 -2.39 35.23 -8.35
CA SER A 41 -2.14 36.23 -7.32
C SER A 41 -0.65 36.40 -7.08
N ASP A 42 -0.22 37.66 -6.94
CA ASP A 42 1.15 37.98 -6.53
C ASP A 42 1.31 38.09 -5.01
N ILE A 43 0.22 37.94 -4.26
CA ILE A 43 0.19 38.05 -2.81
C ILE A 43 0.45 36.68 -2.20
N GLU A 44 1.40 36.62 -1.28
CA GLU A 44 1.63 35.42 -0.45
C GLU A 44 0.58 35.36 0.66
N VAL A 45 0.04 34.14 0.86
CA VAL A 45 -0.94 33.86 1.91
C VAL A 45 -0.31 32.93 2.92
N ALA A 46 -0.38 33.29 4.18
CA ALA A 46 0.07 32.41 5.27
C ALA A 46 -0.86 31.19 5.38
N VAL A 47 -0.25 30.01 5.56
CA VAL A 47 -0.95 28.74 5.76
C VAL A 47 -0.30 27.98 6.90
N ASP A 48 -1.12 27.41 7.75
CA ASP A 48 -0.67 26.47 8.78
C ASP A 48 -1.52 25.22 8.69
N PHE A 49 -0.89 24.08 8.47
CA PHE A 49 -1.57 22.81 8.29
C PHE A 49 -0.66 21.66 8.69
N ARG A 50 -1.26 20.56 9.13
CA ARG A 50 -0.58 19.28 9.32
C ARG A 50 -0.55 18.54 7.99
N ILE A 51 0.61 17.96 7.65
CA ILE A 51 0.73 17.11 6.47
C ILE A 51 0.73 15.64 6.87
N ILE A 52 -0.03 14.84 6.14
CA ILE A 52 -0.05 13.38 6.21
C ILE A 52 0.18 12.91 4.78
N SER A 53 1.21 12.12 4.54
CA SER A 53 1.52 11.61 3.21
C SER A 53 1.55 10.10 3.19
N ALA A 54 1.12 9.51 2.08
CA ALA A 54 1.18 8.07 1.85
C ALA A 54 1.87 7.77 0.52
N THR A 55 2.57 6.65 0.44
CA THR A 55 3.11 6.11 -0.80
C THR A 55 3.39 4.62 -0.66
N HIS A 56 3.34 3.90 -1.76
CA HIS A 56 3.78 2.51 -1.84
C HIS A 56 5.23 2.38 -2.38
N GLN A 57 5.84 3.48 -2.83
CA GLN A 57 7.16 3.49 -3.43
C GLN A 57 8.25 3.77 -2.40
N ASN A 58 9.46 3.26 -2.67
CA ASN A 58 10.64 3.57 -1.87
C ASN A 58 11.16 4.97 -2.22
N LEU A 59 10.93 5.94 -1.36
CA LEU A 59 11.33 7.33 -1.57
C LEU A 59 12.86 7.50 -1.61
N GLU A 60 13.63 6.71 -0.88
CA GLU A 60 15.09 6.76 -0.89
C GLU A 60 15.65 6.34 -2.26
N ALA A 61 15.08 5.29 -2.85
CA ALA A 61 15.44 4.89 -4.21
C ALA A 61 15.08 5.96 -5.24
N LEU A 62 13.97 6.66 -5.08
CA LEU A 62 13.57 7.77 -5.95
C LEU A 62 14.48 8.99 -5.79
N ILE A 63 15.00 9.25 -4.60
CA ILE A 63 16.00 10.30 -4.36
C ILE A 63 17.28 9.98 -5.13
N GLN A 64 17.77 8.75 -5.06
CA GLN A 64 18.95 8.32 -5.81
C GLN A 64 18.78 8.44 -7.33
N GLN A 65 17.54 8.22 -7.83
CA GLN A 65 17.18 8.40 -9.24
C GLN A 65 16.93 9.86 -9.64
N GLY A 66 16.99 10.81 -8.71
CA GLY A 66 16.68 12.22 -8.96
C GLY A 66 15.20 12.51 -9.22
N LYS A 67 14.29 11.57 -8.89
CA LYS A 67 12.84 11.70 -9.07
C LYS A 67 12.11 12.28 -7.86
N PHE A 68 12.76 12.25 -6.70
CA PHE A 68 12.24 12.84 -5.48
C PHE A 68 13.31 13.69 -4.80
N ARG A 69 12.91 14.83 -4.24
CA ARG A 69 13.86 15.76 -3.60
C ARG A 69 14.18 15.28 -2.18
N GLN A 70 15.46 15.26 -1.87
CA GLN A 70 15.96 14.87 -0.57
C GLN A 70 15.54 15.86 0.55
N ASP A 71 15.49 17.15 0.25
CA ASP A 71 15.07 18.19 1.20
C ASP A 71 13.59 18.05 1.60
N LEU A 72 12.72 17.72 0.64
CA LEU A 72 11.31 17.43 0.90
C LEU A 72 11.15 16.15 1.72
N PHE A 73 11.91 15.10 1.40
CA PHE A 73 11.89 13.85 2.13
C PHE A 73 12.15 14.08 3.63
N PHE A 74 13.23 14.74 4.00
CA PHE A 74 13.55 15.00 5.41
C PHE A 74 12.52 15.87 6.13
N ARG A 75 11.75 16.67 5.39
CA ARG A 75 10.69 17.48 5.98
C ARG A 75 9.40 16.71 6.21
N LEU A 76 9.13 15.70 5.39
CA LEU A 76 7.95 14.82 5.50
C LEU A 76 8.20 13.63 6.43
N HIS A 77 9.40 13.07 6.40
CA HIS A 77 9.76 11.84 7.12
C HIS A 77 10.12 12.13 8.59
N VAL A 78 9.12 12.59 9.35
CA VAL A 78 9.24 12.84 10.80
C VAL A 78 8.75 11.60 11.58
N MET A 79 7.68 10.97 11.13
CA MET A 79 7.13 9.75 11.68
C MET A 79 6.74 8.82 10.52
N ASP A 80 7.24 7.60 10.56
CA ASP A 80 6.92 6.57 9.57
C ASP A 80 5.96 5.52 10.16
N ILE A 81 4.89 5.23 9.43
CA ILE A 81 3.92 4.19 9.78
C ILE A 81 3.88 3.19 8.65
N ARG A 82 4.42 2.00 8.90
CA ARG A 82 4.42 0.92 7.94
C ARG A 82 3.17 0.06 8.05
N LEU A 83 2.37 0.06 7.00
CA LEU A 83 1.18 -0.78 6.92
C LEU A 83 1.56 -2.15 6.33
N PRO A 84 1.39 -3.26 7.07
CA PRO A 84 1.64 -4.58 6.53
C PRO A 84 0.59 -4.94 5.46
N PRO A 85 0.96 -5.70 4.42
CA PRO A 85 0.00 -6.19 3.44
C PRO A 85 -1.00 -7.15 4.08
N LEU A 86 -2.17 -7.28 3.48
CA LEU A 86 -3.30 -8.03 4.05
C LEU A 86 -2.95 -9.50 4.37
N ARG A 87 -2.12 -10.16 3.53
CA ARG A 87 -1.62 -11.53 3.77
C ARG A 87 -0.84 -11.72 5.08
N GLU A 88 -0.30 -10.64 5.64
CA GLU A 88 0.47 -10.65 6.89
C GLU A 88 -0.41 -10.33 8.12
N ARG A 89 -1.68 -10.02 7.90
CA ARG A 89 -2.61 -9.57 8.94
C ARG A 89 -3.51 -10.68 9.51
N GLY A 90 -3.42 -11.91 8.98
CA GLY A 90 -4.08 -13.08 9.53
C GLY A 90 -5.59 -12.91 9.69
N GLN A 91 -6.09 -12.92 10.93
CA GLN A 91 -7.53 -12.86 11.24
C GLN A 91 -8.22 -11.54 10.82
N ASP A 92 -7.49 -10.46 10.64
CA ASP A 92 -8.05 -9.19 10.13
C ASP A 92 -8.75 -9.38 8.77
N ILE A 93 -8.34 -10.40 8.00
CA ILE A 93 -8.99 -10.74 6.71
C ILE A 93 -10.47 -11.03 6.93
N LEU A 94 -10.81 -11.82 7.96
CA LEU A 94 -12.19 -12.19 8.26
C LEU A 94 -12.98 -11.02 8.86
N GLU A 95 -12.36 -10.23 9.71
CA GLU A 95 -12.99 -9.03 10.28
C GLU A 95 -13.35 -8.03 9.18
N LEU A 96 -12.41 -7.76 8.27
CA LEU A 96 -12.65 -6.91 7.12
C LEU A 96 -13.70 -7.50 6.15
N ALA A 97 -13.70 -8.82 5.95
CA ALA A 97 -14.71 -9.46 5.12
C ALA A 97 -16.12 -9.29 5.72
N HIS A 98 -16.28 -9.52 7.02
CA HIS A 98 -17.55 -9.29 7.71
C HIS A 98 -17.98 -7.82 7.66
N TYR A 99 -17.05 -6.90 7.90
CA TYR A 99 -17.31 -5.47 7.78
C TYR A 99 -17.83 -5.10 6.37
N PHE A 100 -17.17 -5.58 5.31
CA PHE A 100 -17.62 -5.30 3.95
C PHE A 100 -18.97 -5.94 3.62
N ILE A 101 -19.24 -7.15 4.10
CA ILE A 101 -20.56 -7.77 3.94
C ILE A 101 -21.65 -6.88 4.55
N GLN A 102 -21.47 -6.48 5.81
CA GLN A 102 -22.44 -5.63 6.51
C GLN A 102 -22.65 -4.29 5.78
N LYS A 103 -21.54 -3.64 5.43
CA LYS A 103 -21.56 -2.34 4.74
C LYS A 103 -22.28 -2.42 3.40
N VAL A 104 -21.91 -3.38 2.57
CA VAL A 104 -22.49 -3.54 1.22
C VAL A 104 -23.95 -4.00 1.30
N CYS A 105 -24.30 -4.91 2.21
CA CYS A 105 -25.70 -5.31 2.43
C CYS A 105 -26.55 -4.10 2.84
N HIS A 106 -26.03 -3.24 3.70
CA HIS A 106 -26.71 -2.00 4.09
C HIS A 106 -26.84 -1.02 2.90
N GLU A 107 -25.77 -0.79 2.14
CA GLU A 107 -25.77 0.09 0.97
C GLU A 107 -26.76 -0.40 -0.12
N TRP A 108 -26.87 -1.71 -0.32
CA TRP A 108 -27.78 -2.32 -1.30
C TRP A 108 -29.17 -2.60 -0.75
N GLN A 109 -29.42 -2.36 0.53
CA GLN A 109 -30.69 -2.64 1.20
C GLN A 109 -31.14 -4.10 1.07
N ILE A 110 -30.19 -5.03 1.15
CA ILE A 110 -30.43 -6.47 1.15
C ILE A 110 -30.18 -7.06 2.56
N PRO A 111 -30.80 -8.22 2.87
CA PRO A 111 -30.54 -8.90 4.12
C PRO A 111 -29.06 -9.20 4.33
N ASN A 112 -28.59 -9.07 5.58
CA ASN A 112 -27.20 -9.38 5.91
C ASN A 112 -26.90 -10.88 5.67
N LYS A 113 -25.82 -11.17 4.98
CA LYS A 113 -25.39 -12.53 4.66
C LYS A 113 -24.19 -12.94 5.52
N GLN A 114 -23.97 -14.27 5.64
CA GLN A 114 -22.89 -14.82 6.45
C GLN A 114 -21.96 -15.67 5.60
N LEU A 115 -20.65 -15.62 5.91
CA LEU A 115 -19.65 -16.51 5.31
C LEU A 115 -19.77 -17.92 5.91
N THR A 116 -19.82 -18.95 5.08
CA THR A 116 -19.65 -20.32 5.54
C THR A 116 -18.23 -20.54 6.07
N LEU A 117 -18.03 -21.52 6.95
CA LEU A 117 -16.70 -21.85 7.47
C LEU A 117 -15.71 -22.17 6.34
N ASN A 118 -16.15 -22.83 5.28
CA ASN A 118 -15.31 -23.14 4.13
C ASN A 118 -14.92 -21.87 3.36
N ALA A 119 -15.82 -20.89 3.22
CA ALA A 119 -15.51 -19.60 2.61
C ALA A 119 -14.53 -18.78 3.45
N GLN A 120 -14.67 -18.80 4.77
CA GLN A 120 -13.71 -18.16 5.69
C GLN A 120 -12.32 -18.75 5.56
N GLN A 121 -12.19 -20.07 5.58
CA GLN A 121 -10.90 -20.73 5.42
C GLN A 121 -10.28 -20.43 4.05
N PHE A 122 -11.08 -20.47 2.98
CA PHE A 122 -10.62 -20.12 1.65
C PHE A 122 -10.06 -18.68 1.59
N LEU A 123 -10.73 -17.72 2.22
CA LEU A 123 -10.24 -16.32 2.27
C LEU A 123 -8.92 -16.21 3.02
N LEU A 124 -8.73 -16.95 4.14
CA LEU A 124 -7.48 -16.93 4.90
C LEU A 124 -6.28 -17.49 4.11
N GLU A 125 -6.52 -18.37 3.15
CA GLU A 125 -5.48 -18.97 2.30
C GLU A 125 -5.08 -18.09 1.10
N GLN A 126 -5.80 -16.99 0.85
CA GLN A 126 -5.51 -16.11 -0.29
C GLN A 126 -4.37 -15.13 -0.01
N THR A 127 -3.63 -14.80 -1.06
CA THR A 127 -2.48 -13.86 -0.95
C THR A 127 -2.87 -12.39 -1.05
N PHE A 128 -4.03 -12.08 -1.62
CA PHE A 128 -4.56 -10.72 -1.82
C PHE A 128 -3.52 -9.72 -2.36
N SER A 129 -3.09 -9.89 -3.61
CA SER A 129 -2.14 -8.98 -4.26
C SER A 129 -2.64 -7.53 -4.28
N GLY A 130 -3.96 -7.33 -4.44
CA GLY A 130 -4.65 -6.05 -4.36
C GLY A 130 -5.09 -5.67 -2.95
N ASN A 131 -4.63 -6.41 -1.92
CA ASN A 131 -4.89 -6.13 -0.51
C ASN A 131 -6.40 -5.97 -0.19
N VAL A 132 -6.74 -4.95 0.60
CA VAL A 132 -8.11 -4.66 1.05
C VAL A 132 -9.05 -4.35 -0.12
N ARG A 133 -8.55 -3.70 -1.19
CA ARG A 133 -9.35 -3.43 -2.39
C ARG A 133 -9.77 -4.73 -3.10
N GLU A 134 -8.87 -5.68 -3.19
CA GLU A 134 -9.18 -7.00 -3.79
C GLU A 134 -10.18 -7.77 -2.93
N LEU A 135 -9.99 -7.81 -1.61
CA LEU A 135 -10.93 -8.44 -0.69
C LEU A 135 -12.33 -7.84 -0.82
N ARG A 136 -12.44 -6.51 -0.83
CA ARG A 136 -13.72 -5.82 -1.02
C ARG A 136 -14.40 -6.23 -2.34
N ASN A 137 -13.66 -6.23 -3.44
CA ASN A 137 -14.20 -6.63 -4.75
C ASN A 137 -14.66 -8.08 -4.77
N ILE A 138 -13.94 -8.98 -4.07
CA ILE A 138 -14.35 -10.40 -3.93
C ILE A 138 -15.68 -10.48 -3.18
N ILE A 139 -15.82 -9.75 -2.07
CA ILE A 139 -17.04 -9.73 -1.26
C ILE A 139 -18.23 -9.15 -2.04
N GLU A 140 -18.06 -8.00 -2.69
CA GLU A 140 -19.12 -7.38 -3.51
C GLU A 140 -19.63 -8.33 -4.60
N ARG A 141 -18.72 -9.02 -5.29
CA ARG A 141 -19.08 -10.00 -6.28
C ARG A 141 -19.74 -11.23 -5.65
N ALA A 142 -19.24 -11.73 -4.53
CA ALA A 142 -19.82 -12.87 -3.84
C ALA A 142 -21.26 -12.58 -3.39
N LEU A 143 -21.54 -11.36 -2.94
CA LEU A 143 -22.88 -10.89 -2.58
C LEU A 143 -23.82 -10.86 -3.79
N THR A 144 -23.30 -10.46 -4.95
CA THR A 144 -24.08 -10.44 -6.22
C THR A 144 -24.44 -11.86 -6.70
N LEU A 145 -23.51 -12.81 -6.53
CA LEU A 145 -23.68 -14.19 -7.00
C LEU A 145 -24.46 -15.10 -6.04
N SER A 146 -24.58 -14.70 -4.79
CA SER A 146 -25.27 -15.51 -3.78
C SER A 146 -26.75 -15.18 -3.71
N ASP A 147 -27.62 -16.14 -4.07
CA ASP A 147 -29.07 -15.99 -3.91
C ASP A 147 -29.56 -16.34 -2.49
N SER A 148 -28.70 -16.94 -1.66
CA SER A 148 -29.01 -17.35 -0.30
C SER A 148 -28.53 -16.35 0.75
N ASN A 149 -28.90 -16.57 2.01
CA ASN A 149 -28.40 -15.79 3.14
C ASN A 149 -26.97 -16.16 3.53
N THR A 150 -26.32 -17.08 2.80
CA THR A 150 -24.95 -17.52 3.05
C THR A 150 -24.08 -17.35 1.82
N ILE A 151 -22.83 -16.97 2.05
CA ILE A 151 -21.78 -16.87 1.03
C ILE A 151 -20.86 -18.07 1.20
N ASP A 152 -20.82 -18.93 0.17
CA ASP A 152 -19.98 -20.12 0.16
C ASP A 152 -18.73 -19.92 -0.71
N VAL A 153 -17.80 -20.89 -0.66
CA VAL A 153 -16.53 -20.91 -1.41
C VAL A 153 -16.74 -20.63 -2.90
N ILE A 154 -17.81 -21.16 -3.50
CA ILE A 154 -18.12 -20.96 -4.92
C ILE A 154 -18.31 -19.47 -5.26
N HIS A 155 -18.86 -18.68 -4.33
CA HIS A 155 -19.12 -17.26 -4.53
C HIS A 155 -17.84 -16.41 -4.35
N VAL A 156 -16.96 -16.78 -3.40
CA VAL A 156 -15.70 -16.07 -3.13
C VAL A 156 -14.58 -16.53 -4.05
N ARG A 157 -14.68 -17.71 -4.63
CA ARG A 157 -13.73 -18.23 -5.60
C ARG A 157 -13.78 -17.36 -6.85
N SER A 158 -12.93 -16.37 -6.86
CA SER A 158 -12.67 -15.63 -8.07
C SER A 158 -12.22 -16.61 -9.13
N ASN A 159 -12.78 -16.55 -10.34
CA ASN A 159 -12.03 -16.97 -11.49
C ASN A 159 -10.83 -16.01 -11.63
N SER A 160 -9.88 -16.13 -10.73
CA SER A 160 -8.53 -15.68 -10.93
C SER A 160 -7.92 -16.59 -11.99
N LYS A 161 -8.51 -16.54 -13.19
CA LYS A 161 -7.77 -16.87 -14.38
C LYS A 161 -6.68 -15.80 -14.43
N GLN A 162 -5.54 -16.18 -13.84
CA GLN A 162 -4.24 -15.92 -14.36
C GLN A 162 -4.21 -14.65 -15.25
N HIS A 163 -3.70 -13.55 -14.70
CA HIS A 163 -2.92 -12.70 -15.57
C HIS A 163 -1.92 -13.66 -16.24
N PRO A 164 -1.98 -13.85 -17.55
CA PRO A 164 -0.93 -14.56 -18.22
C PRO A 164 0.34 -13.77 -17.93
N SER A 165 1.25 -14.37 -17.20
CA SER A 165 2.63 -13.90 -17.13
C SER A 165 3.03 -13.61 -18.57
N PRO A 166 3.65 -12.48 -18.89
CA PRO A 166 4.15 -12.24 -20.22
C PRO A 166 5.07 -13.41 -20.55
N GLN A 167 4.56 -14.32 -21.37
CA GLN A 167 5.37 -15.40 -21.92
C GLN A 167 6.49 -14.71 -22.68
N SER A 168 7.69 -14.90 -22.19
CA SER A 168 8.90 -14.60 -22.92
C SER A 168 8.80 -15.30 -24.27
N PHE A 169 8.53 -14.53 -25.32
CA PHE A 169 8.67 -14.98 -26.69
C PHE A 169 10.16 -15.25 -26.91
N THR A 170 10.52 -16.51 -26.85
CA THR A 170 11.79 -16.98 -27.43
C THR A 170 11.55 -17.06 -28.94
N PRO A 171 12.26 -16.28 -29.77
CA PRO A 171 12.22 -16.49 -31.20
C PRO A 171 12.95 -17.79 -31.51
N THR A 172 12.23 -18.78 -31.96
CA THR A 172 12.81 -20.01 -32.56
C THR A 172 13.40 -19.61 -33.90
N ALA A 173 14.67 -19.36 -33.93
CA ALA A 173 15.41 -19.25 -35.18
C ALA A 173 16.01 -20.63 -35.49
N ASN A 174 15.35 -21.36 -36.40
CA ASN A 174 15.97 -22.42 -37.16
C ASN A 174 16.94 -21.80 -38.21
N GLY A 175 18.18 -22.18 -38.14
CA GLY A 175 19.19 -21.80 -39.11
C GLY A 175 20.54 -22.46 -38.79
N ARG A 176 20.73 -23.68 -39.31
CA ARG A 176 22.05 -24.32 -39.39
C ARG A 176 23.06 -23.38 -40.04
N LEU A 177 24.27 -23.36 -39.51
CA LEU A 177 25.51 -23.52 -40.30
C LEU A 177 26.69 -23.74 -39.36
N ASP A 178 27.42 -24.82 -39.65
CA ASP A 178 28.67 -25.25 -39.05
C ASP A 178 29.78 -24.19 -39.20
N HIS A 179 30.67 -24.08 -38.21
CA HIS A 179 32.11 -24.21 -38.39
C HIS A 179 32.87 -24.09 -37.04
N ASN A 180 33.56 -25.13 -36.81
CA ASN A 180 34.72 -25.42 -35.98
C ASN A 180 35.67 -24.24 -35.76
N THR A 181 36.11 -23.95 -34.53
CA THR A 181 37.54 -23.89 -34.17
C THR A 181 37.72 -23.75 -32.64
N SER A 182 38.55 -24.62 -32.13
CA SER A 182 39.06 -24.78 -30.79
C SER A 182 39.93 -23.61 -30.32
N LEU A 183 40.01 -23.45 -28.97
CA LEU A 183 41.17 -23.26 -28.12
C LEU A 183 40.93 -22.34 -26.91
N GLY A 184 41.20 -22.90 -25.74
CA GLY A 184 41.96 -22.24 -24.68
C GLY A 184 41.22 -21.91 -23.40
N MET A 185 41.17 -22.85 -22.43
CA MET A 185 41.12 -22.54 -21.00
C MET A 185 42.46 -21.98 -20.52
N PRO A 186 42.54 -21.22 -19.44
CA PRO A 186 42.69 -21.83 -18.15
C PRO A 186 41.92 -21.18 -16.96
N HIS A 187 41.63 -22.00 -15.97
CA HIS A 187 41.28 -21.74 -14.58
C HIS A 187 42.47 -21.14 -13.77
N PRO A 188 42.33 -21.01 -12.41
CA PRO A 188 41.39 -20.30 -11.52
C PRO A 188 42.15 -19.35 -10.53
N LEU A 189 41.46 -18.54 -9.72
CA LEU A 189 41.98 -18.07 -8.43
C LEU A 189 40.81 -17.65 -7.52
N GLU A 190 40.60 -18.45 -6.50
CA GLU A 190 40.60 -18.24 -5.06
C GLU A 190 39.71 -17.16 -4.44
N SER A 191 38.74 -17.67 -3.76
CA SER A 191 38.19 -17.39 -2.43
C SER A 191 38.74 -16.13 -1.67
N SER A 192 37.81 -15.27 -1.31
CA SER A 192 37.87 -14.51 -0.05
C SER A 192 36.50 -14.44 0.58
N SER A 193 36.37 -15.18 1.64
CA SER A 193 35.27 -15.18 2.61
C SER A 193 35.24 -13.84 3.35
N VAL A 194 34.14 -13.10 3.24
CA VAL A 194 33.80 -12.00 4.15
C VAL A 194 32.65 -12.46 5.03
N ALA A 195 32.94 -12.52 6.32
CA ALA A 195 32.02 -12.91 7.38
C ALA A 195 30.80 -11.98 7.41
N MET A 196 29.60 -12.59 7.34
CA MET A 196 28.36 -11.92 7.70
C MET A 196 28.31 -11.77 9.23
N VAL A 197 28.27 -10.53 9.68
CA VAL A 197 27.84 -10.19 11.03
C VAL A 197 26.33 -10.18 11.03
N GLN A 198 25.74 -11.19 11.68
CA GLN A 198 24.30 -11.21 11.99
C GLN A 198 24.06 -10.31 13.20
N ASP A 199 23.51 -9.14 12.99
CA ASP A 199 22.85 -8.38 14.03
C ASP A 199 21.39 -8.90 14.15
N ASP A 200 21.16 -9.71 15.16
CA ASP A 200 19.84 -10.13 15.61
C ASP A 200 19.08 -8.92 16.21
N VAL A 201 18.33 -8.22 15.38
CA VAL A 201 17.31 -7.29 15.86
C VAL A 201 16.09 -8.12 16.26
N VAL A 202 15.97 -8.39 17.55
CA VAL A 202 14.77 -8.96 18.17
C VAL A 202 13.64 -7.94 18.06
N VAL A 203 12.88 -8.02 16.98
CA VAL A 203 11.61 -7.29 16.84
C VAL A 203 10.58 -8.01 17.70
N SER A 204 10.27 -7.47 18.87
CA SER A 204 9.16 -7.93 19.70
C SER A 204 7.86 -7.78 18.91
N ARG A 205 7.30 -8.90 18.48
CA ARG A 205 5.97 -8.99 17.87
C ARG A 205 4.90 -8.65 18.92
N GLN A 206 4.63 -7.39 19.14
CA GLN A 206 3.39 -7.01 19.81
C GLN A 206 2.24 -7.30 18.84
N ARG A 207 1.43 -8.30 19.19
CA ARG A 207 0.16 -8.57 18.53
C ARG A 207 -0.74 -7.36 18.72
N PHE A 208 -1.03 -6.70 17.62
CA PHE A 208 -2.02 -5.62 17.59
C PHE A 208 -3.40 -6.26 17.82
N LYS A 209 -3.99 -6.01 18.98
CA LYS A 209 -5.39 -6.37 19.25
C LYS A 209 -6.25 -5.15 18.95
N LEU A 210 -7.18 -5.29 18.02
CA LEU A 210 -8.23 -4.31 17.84
C LEU A 210 -9.07 -4.23 19.15
N PRO A 211 -9.46 -3.03 19.60
CA PRO A 211 -10.37 -2.87 20.71
C PRO A 211 -11.72 -3.51 20.40
N GLU A 212 -12.44 -3.96 21.43
CA GLU A 212 -13.76 -4.59 21.34
C GLU A 212 -14.83 -3.70 20.68
N GLU A 213 -14.59 -2.41 20.60
CA GLU A 213 -15.49 -1.38 20.07
C GLU A 213 -15.46 -1.21 18.54
N GLY A 214 -14.63 -1.98 17.82
CA GLY A 214 -14.56 -1.96 16.36
C GLY A 214 -13.57 -0.95 15.77
N LEU A 215 -13.35 -1.07 14.45
CA LEU A 215 -12.35 -0.31 13.70
C LEU A 215 -12.63 1.21 13.69
N GLU A 216 -13.90 1.61 13.64
CA GLU A 216 -14.29 3.03 13.63
C GLU A 216 -13.96 3.72 14.97
N ALA A 217 -14.30 3.09 16.10
CA ALA A 217 -13.95 3.61 17.41
C ALA A 217 -12.43 3.65 17.65
N TYR A 218 -11.69 2.70 17.06
CA TYR A 218 -10.23 2.69 17.09
C TYR A 218 -9.63 3.85 16.27
N LEU A 219 -10.17 4.13 15.09
CA LEU A 219 -9.74 5.26 14.26
C LEU A 219 -10.11 6.61 14.90
N GLU A 220 -11.30 6.74 15.47
CA GLU A 220 -11.68 7.93 16.25
C GLU A 220 -10.80 8.14 17.50
N ASN A 221 -10.42 7.06 18.19
CA ASN A 221 -9.51 7.13 19.33
C ASN A 221 -8.08 7.50 18.92
N ILE A 222 -7.60 7.00 17.79
CA ILE A 222 -6.32 7.44 17.21
C ILE A 222 -6.41 8.92 16.81
N GLU A 223 -7.45 9.33 16.12
CA GLU A 223 -7.67 10.74 15.77
C GLU A 223 -7.69 11.64 17.00
N LYS A 224 -8.44 11.24 18.04
CA LYS A 224 -8.52 11.95 19.32
C LYS A 224 -7.17 12.02 20.04
N ASN A 225 -6.43 10.91 20.10
CA ASN A 225 -5.10 10.89 20.72
C ASN A 225 -4.07 11.67 19.93
N ILE A 226 -4.16 11.67 18.61
CA ILE A 226 -3.32 12.48 17.74
C ILE A 226 -3.63 13.98 17.93
N LEU A 227 -4.90 14.34 18.09
CA LEU A 227 -5.31 15.72 18.37
C LEU A 227 -4.92 16.19 19.77
N LEU A 228 -5.02 15.33 20.80
CA LEU A 228 -4.65 15.66 22.17
C LEU A 228 -3.13 15.78 22.41
N ASN A 229 -2.30 15.07 21.61
CA ASN A 229 -0.84 15.18 21.69
C ASN A 229 -0.26 16.28 20.80
N ALA A 230 -1.10 17.00 20.04
CA ALA A 230 -0.72 18.10 19.17
C ALA A 230 -1.07 19.49 19.75
N LEU A 231 -1.65 19.54 20.95
CA LEU A 231 -1.88 20.75 21.77
C LEU A 231 -0.81 20.86 22.87
#